data_2f9e7af6cc9790915e0cac4fce1cd898
#
_entry.id   2f9e7af6cc9790915e0cac4fce1cd898
#
_cell.length_a   1.000
_cell.length_b   1.000
_cell.length_c   1.000
_cell.angle_alpha   90.00
_cell.angle_beta   90.00
_cell.angle_gamma   90.00
#
_symmetry.space_group_name_H-M   'P 1'
#
loop_
_entity.id
_entity.type
_entity.pdbx_description
1 polymer ?
#
loop_
_entity_poly.entity_id
_entity_poly.type
_entity_poly.pdbx_seq_one_letter_code
_entity_poly.pdbx_strand_id
1 'polypeptide(L)'
;MDQKEALYQYWLRLGDDSMILAHRLSEWCSNGPFLEEDIALSNIGLDLFGQTRIAFTSACALEGKGRTEDDLAYKRPEHEFRSCHLAEEPNKDFAHTMVRQTLFSAYHLLLYKALERSSDEQLAAFATKSLKEVKYHWRHASRWLVRLGDGTEESHKRVQDSLDILWSFRYEFFEVDEVVTELQKTSIVPDLSNLQSDYEALVLEILEEATLVLPEKEGFKATGGRIGHHSEYLGHILSEFQYLVRAYPNSKW
;
A
#
# COMPACT_ATOMS: atom_id res chain seq x y z
N MET A 1 3.37 16.69 18.29
CA MET A 1 4.28 16.64 17.09
C MET A 1 4.17 17.96 16.34
N ASP A 2 5.26 18.50 15.74
CA ASP A 2 5.13 19.64 14.85
C ASP A 2 4.74 19.22 13.43
N GLN A 3 4.28 20.18 12.61
CA GLN A 3 3.80 19.90 11.25
C GLN A 3 4.87 19.31 10.32
N LYS A 4 6.14 19.75 10.47
CA LYS A 4 7.25 19.27 9.65
C LYS A 4 7.53 17.81 9.93
N GLU A 5 7.57 17.42 11.21
CA GLU A 5 7.75 16.03 11.63
C GLU A 5 6.55 15.16 11.20
N ALA A 6 5.32 15.68 11.34
CA ALA A 6 4.13 14.98 10.90
C ALA A 6 4.16 14.72 9.38
N LEU A 7 4.55 15.71 8.58
CA LEU A 7 4.68 15.57 7.13
C LEU A 7 5.80 14.58 6.74
N TYR A 8 6.92 14.60 7.46
CA TYR A 8 7.99 13.61 7.28
C TYR A 8 7.48 12.19 7.53
N GLN A 9 6.78 11.96 8.64
CA GLN A 9 6.20 10.64 8.96
C GLN A 9 5.16 10.22 7.93
N TYR A 10 4.38 11.15 7.40
CA TYR A 10 3.38 10.87 6.38
C TYR A 10 4.02 10.45 5.04
N TRP A 11 5.10 11.11 4.63
CA TRP A 11 5.88 10.67 3.47
C TRP A 11 6.48 9.28 3.65
N LEU A 12 6.94 8.94 4.86
CA LEU A 12 7.41 7.58 5.14
C LEU A 12 6.28 6.56 4.97
N ARG A 13 5.06 6.84 5.44
CA ARG A 13 3.90 5.94 5.26
C ARG A 13 3.62 5.67 3.78
N LEU A 14 3.54 6.72 2.98
CA LEU A 14 3.30 6.60 1.54
C LEU A 14 4.40 5.80 0.84
N GLY A 15 5.64 6.05 1.20
CA GLY A 15 6.80 5.35 0.63
C GLY A 15 6.87 3.90 1.07
N ASP A 16 6.67 3.61 2.35
CA ASP A 16 6.75 2.27 2.91
C ASP A 16 5.62 1.38 2.38
N ASP A 17 4.38 1.87 2.36
CA ASP A 17 3.25 1.15 1.77
C ASP A 17 3.55 0.74 0.32
N SER A 18 4.01 1.70 -0.48
CA SER A 18 4.32 1.45 -1.89
C SER A 18 5.49 0.50 -2.06
N MET A 19 6.56 0.67 -1.27
CA MET A 19 7.75 -0.16 -1.38
C MET A 19 7.49 -1.62 -1.00
N ILE A 20 6.85 -1.85 0.13
CA ILE A 20 6.61 -3.21 0.62
C ILE A 20 5.65 -3.94 -0.33
N LEU A 21 4.59 -3.27 -0.79
CA LEU A 21 3.70 -3.84 -1.78
C LEU A 21 4.39 -4.12 -3.13
N ALA A 22 5.30 -3.24 -3.58
CA ALA A 22 6.09 -3.45 -4.78
C ALA A 22 6.97 -4.70 -4.68
N HIS A 23 7.62 -4.93 -3.52
CA HIS A 23 8.38 -6.17 -3.28
C HIS A 23 7.49 -7.40 -3.36
N ARG A 24 6.31 -7.38 -2.73
CA ARG A 24 5.34 -8.48 -2.84
C ARG A 24 4.91 -8.77 -4.28
N LEU A 25 4.69 -7.73 -5.08
CA LEU A 25 4.33 -7.91 -6.49
C LEU A 25 5.52 -8.43 -7.32
N SER A 26 6.74 -8.04 -6.97
CA SER A 26 7.95 -8.53 -7.65
C SER A 26 8.18 -10.04 -7.46
N GLU A 27 7.66 -10.63 -6.38
CA GLU A 27 7.69 -12.10 -6.16
C GLU A 27 6.92 -12.88 -7.25
N TRP A 28 6.01 -12.22 -7.98
CA TRP A 28 5.29 -12.80 -9.11
C TRP A 28 6.11 -12.87 -10.40
N CYS A 29 7.25 -12.20 -10.48
CA CYS A 29 8.11 -12.24 -11.66
C CYS A 29 8.53 -13.69 -11.96
N SER A 30 8.17 -14.18 -13.13
CA SER A 30 8.31 -15.57 -13.57
C SER A 30 7.43 -16.60 -12.84
N ASN A 31 6.46 -16.16 -12.03
CA ASN A 31 5.52 -17.01 -11.31
C ASN A 31 4.05 -16.67 -11.62
N GLY A 32 3.80 -15.66 -12.46
CA GLY A 32 2.46 -15.24 -12.86
C GLY A 32 1.68 -16.40 -13.53
N PRO A 33 0.34 -16.43 -13.41
CA PRO A 33 -0.48 -17.49 -14.00
C PRO A 33 -0.43 -17.48 -15.53
N PHE A 34 -0.17 -16.33 -16.13
CA PHE A 34 0.01 -16.10 -17.56
C PHE A 34 1.07 -15.03 -17.78
N LEU A 35 1.68 -14.98 -18.95
CA LEU A 35 2.71 -14.01 -19.30
C LEU A 35 2.20 -12.55 -19.14
N GLU A 36 0.96 -12.30 -19.54
CA GLU A 36 0.35 -10.98 -19.47
C GLU A 36 0.20 -10.50 -18.02
N GLU A 37 -0.13 -11.39 -17.08
CA GLU A 37 -0.27 -11.06 -15.66
C GLU A 37 1.07 -10.93 -14.97
N ASP A 38 2.06 -11.72 -15.34
CA ASP A 38 3.45 -11.56 -14.89
C ASP A 38 3.95 -10.16 -15.24
N ILE A 39 3.77 -9.73 -16.49
CA ILE A 39 4.13 -8.40 -16.96
C ILE A 39 3.31 -7.31 -16.26
N ALA A 40 2.00 -7.51 -16.09
CA ALA A 40 1.13 -6.53 -15.45
C ALA A 40 1.51 -6.29 -13.98
N LEU A 41 1.71 -7.35 -13.20
CA LEU A 41 2.11 -7.25 -11.79
C LEU A 41 3.51 -6.64 -11.63
N SER A 42 4.45 -7.01 -12.51
CA SER A 42 5.78 -6.41 -12.56
C SER A 42 5.72 -4.91 -12.84
N ASN A 43 4.88 -4.47 -13.79
CA ASN A 43 4.71 -3.04 -14.10
C ASN A 43 4.05 -2.27 -12.93
N ILE A 44 3.04 -2.85 -12.28
CA ILE A 44 2.44 -2.25 -11.08
C ILE A 44 3.50 -2.12 -9.97
N GLY A 45 4.35 -3.12 -9.79
CA GLY A 45 5.48 -3.05 -8.87
C GLY A 45 6.45 -1.92 -9.21
N LEU A 46 6.80 -1.72 -10.48
CA LEU A 46 7.65 -0.62 -10.93
C LEU A 46 7.02 0.76 -10.71
N ASP A 47 5.73 0.92 -10.95
CA ASP A 47 5.00 2.15 -10.64
C ASP A 47 5.09 2.48 -9.13
N LEU A 48 4.87 1.48 -8.28
CA LEU A 48 4.96 1.62 -6.82
C LEU A 48 6.39 1.96 -6.36
N PHE A 49 7.44 1.37 -6.95
CA PHE A 49 8.82 1.78 -6.68
C PHE A 49 9.07 3.24 -7.12
N GLY A 50 8.47 3.67 -8.23
CA GLY A 50 8.51 5.07 -8.65
C GLY A 50 7.87 6.02 -7.62
N GLN A 51 6.73 5.64 -7.05
CA GLN A 51 6.06 6.36 -5.97
C GLN A 51 6.90 6.37 -4.69
N THR A 52 7.48 5.23 -4.30
CA THR A 52 8.41 5.10 -3.18
C THR A 52 9.58 6.08 -3.29
N ARG A 53 10.22 6.14 -4.45
CA ARG A 53 11.35 7.03 -4.68
C ARG A 53 10.99 8.50 -4.45
N ILE A 54 9.85 8.95 -4.97
CA ILE A 54 9.39 10.33 -4.77
C ILE A 54 9.12 10.59 -3.28
N ALA A 55 8.41 9.66 -2.61
CA ALA A 55 8.07 9.81 -1.21
C ALA A 55 9.32 9.86 -0.31
N PHE A 56 10.28 8.97 -0.51
CA PHE A 56 11.52 8.95 0.27
C PHE A 56 12.42 10.14 -0.03
N THR A 57 12.52 10.59 -1.28
CA THR A 57 13.24 11.83 -1.62
C THR A 57 12.65 13.02 -0.87
N SER A 58 11.30 13.11 -0.81
CA SER A 58 10.60 14.17 -0.08
C SER A 58 10.83 14.08 1.43
N ALA A 59 10.78 12.86 1.99
CA ALA A 59 11.08 12.62 3.40
C ALA A 59 12.51 13.03 3.75
N CYS A 60 13.51 12.64 2.95
CA CYS A 60 14.91 13.01 3.15
C CYS A 60 15.13 14.53 3.12
N ALA A 61 14.46 15.22 2.19
CA ALA A 61 14.55 16.68 2.10
C ALA A 61 13.99 17.37 3.35
N LEU A 62 12.87 16.87 3.88
CA LEU A 62 12.26 17.39 5.11
C LEU A 62 13.15 17.10 6.34
N GLU A 63 13.69 15.90 6.44
CA GLU A 63 14.56 15.53 7.55
C GLU A 63 15.83 16.38 7.60
N GLY A 64 16.46 16.62 6.45
CA GLY A 64 17.65 17.47 6.32
C GLY A 64 18.93 16.87 6.93
N LYS A 65 18.99 15.55 7.13
CA LYS A 65 20.16 14.83 7.68
C LYS A 65 21.13 14.30 6.62
N GLY A 66 20.88 14.59 5.35
CA GLY A 66 21.74 14.15 4.23
C GLY A 66 21.60 12.67 3.89
N ARG A 67 20.55 12.00 4.37
CA ARG A 67 20.18 10.65 3.93
C ARG A 67 19.64 10.68 2.51
N THR A 68 19.79 9.57 1.81
CA THR A 68 19.21 9.33 0.49
C THR A 68 17.97 8.45 0.60
N GLU A 69 17.19 8.34 -0.48
CA GLU A 69 16.09 7.39 -0.59
C GLU A 69 16.54 5.95 -0.34
N ASP A 70 17.76 5.58 -0.78
CA ASP A 70 18.32 4.25 -0.54
C ASP A 70 18.65 4.02 0.94
N ASP A 71 19.06 5.05 1.67
CA ASP A 71 19.25 4.94 3.12
C ASP A 71 17.92 4.63 3.83
N LEU A 72 16.82 5.24 3.38
CA LEU A 72 15.48 4.95 3.92
C LEU A 72 15.00 3.56 3.53
N ALA A 73 15.30 3.07 2.33
CA ALA A 73 14.90 1.74 1.89
C ALA A 73 15.72 0.65 2.57
N TYR A 74 17.05 0.75 2.51
CA TYR A 74 17.93 -0.39 2.77
C TYR A 74 18.59 -0.40 4.15
N LYS A 75 18.56 0.71 4.90
CA LYS A 75 19.33 0.82 6.15
C LYS A 75 18.45 0.96 7.41
N ARG A 76 17.15 1.24 7.27
CA ARG A 76 16.24 1.32 8.43
C ARG A 76 16.00 -0.06 9.02
N PRO A 77 15.99 -0.19 10.36
CA PRO A 77 15.50 -1.39 11.03
C PRO A 77 13.96 -1.46 10.93
N GLU A 78 13.40 -2.64 11.15
CA GLU A 78 11.99 -2.95 11.00
C GLU A 78 11.06 -1.93 11.70
N HIS A 79 11.32 -1.61 12.96
CA HIS A 79 10.49 -0.71 13.77
C HIS A 79 10.48 0.76 13.28
N GLU A 80 11.34 1.13 12.35
CA GLU A 80 11.33 2.47 11.71
C GLU A 80 10.45 2.51 10.46
N PHE A 81 9.94 1.38 9.97
CA PHE A 81 8.98 1.34 8.88
C PHE A 81 7.59 1.80 9.34
N ARG A 82 6.79 2.26 8.42
CA ARG A 82 5.45 2.81 8.62
C ARG A 82 4.43 2.20 7.67
N SER A 83 4.75 1.04 7.07
CA SER A 83 3.84 0.29 6.20
C SER A 83 2.61 -0.21 6.95
N CYS A 84 1.48 -0.31 6.26
CA CYS A 84 0.32 -1.02 6.77
C CYS A 84 0.51 -2.54 6.64
N HIS A 85 -0.09 -3.30 7.53
CA HIS A 85 -0.02 -4.75 7.53
C HIS A 85 -0.52 -5.40 6.24
N LEU A 86 -1.53 -4.78 5.58
CA LEU A 86 -2.02 -5.31 4.30
C LEU A 86 -0.92 -5.37 3.24
N ALA A 87 0.00 -4.41 3.21
CA ALA A 87 1.12 -4.41 2.27
C ALA A 87 2.14 -5.53 2.58
N GLU A 88 2.23 -5.96 3.84
CA GLU A 88 3.16 -6.99 4.31
C GLU A 88 2.69 -8.41 4.01
N GLU A 89 1.38 -8.61 3.83
CA GLU A 89 0.78 -9.92 3.63
C GLU A 89 1.42 -10.69 2.45
N PRO A 90 1.75 -11.98 2.62
CA PRO A 90 2.33 -12.79 1.56
C PRO A 90 1.35 -13.02 0.41
N ASN A 91 1.87 -13.31 -0.77
CA ASN A 91 1.05 -13.48 -1.97
C ASN A 91 0.08 -14.67 -1.91
N LYS A 92 0.45 -15.78 -1.24
CA LYS A 92 -0.28 -17.05 -1.25
C LYS A 92 -0.56 -17.51 -2.70
N ASP A 93 -1.78 -17.22 -3.20
CA ASP A 93 -2.14 -17.49 -4.59
C ASP A 93 -2.58 -16.20 -5.33
N PHE A 94 -2.92 -16.33 -6.61
CA PHE A 94 -3.31 -15.20 -7.43
C PHE A 94 -4.61 -14.57 -6.96
N ALA A 95 -5.59 -15.35 -6.47
CA ALA A 95 -6.83 -14.82 -5.92
C ALA A 95 -6.57 -13.94 -4.68
N HIS A 96 -5.73 -14.40 -3.76
CA HIS A 96 -5.33 -13.65 -2.57
C HIS A 96 -4.63 -12.33 -2.94
N THR A 97 -3.73 -12.38 -3.92
CA THR A 97 -3.05 -11.20 -4.44
C THR A 97 -4.04 -10.21 -5.06
N MET A 98 -5.03 -10.68 -5.83
CA MET A 98 -6.03 -9.78 -6.44
C MET A 98 -6.95 -9.15 -5.39
N VAL A 99 -7.34 -9.85 -4.35
CA VAL A 99 -8.09 -9.27 -3.23
C VAL A 99 -7.26 -8.17 -2.55
N ARG A 100 -6.01 -8.46 -2.17
CA ARG A 100 -5.10 -7.47 -1.58
C ARG A 100 -4.96 -6.24 -2.46
N GLN A 101 -4.71 -6.43 -3.76
CA GLN A 101 -4.55 -5.34 -4.72
C GLN A 101 -5.83 -4.54 -4.90
N THR A 102 -6.99 -5.17 -4.87
CA THR A 102 -8.29 -4.47 -4.94
C THR A 102 -8.46 -3.57 -3.73
N LEU A 103 -8.30 -4.10 -2.53
CA LEU A 103 -8.44 -3.34 -1.29
C LEU A 103 -7.44 -2.17 -1.22
N PHE A 104 -6.18 -2.43 -1.57
CA PHE A 104 -5.13 -1.42 -1.50
C PHE A 104 -5.27 -0.33 -2.58
N SER A 105 -5.57 -0.72 -3.82
CA SER A 105 -5.73 0.25 -4.91
C SER A 105 -7.00 1.07 -4.80
N ALA A 106 -8.08 0.56 -4.21
CA ALA A 106 -9.26 1.34 -3.86
C ALA A 106 -8.92 2.48 -2.89
N TYR A 107 -8.16 2.15 -1.84
CA TYR A 107 -7.69 3.15 -0.88
C TYR A 107 -6.80 4.21 -1.54
N HIS A 108 -5.77 3.79 -2.28
CA HIS A 108 -4.87 4.72 -2.96
C HIS A 108 -5.58 5.58 -4.00
N LEU A 109 -6.56 5.03 -4.73
CA LEU A 109 -7.37 5.78 -5.70
C LEU A 109 -8.09 6.96 -5.04
N LEU A 110 -8.75 6.71 -3.92
CA LEU A 110 -9.51 7.73 -3.20
C LEU A 110 -8.59 8.69 -2.45
N LEU A 111 -7.54 8.16 -1.80
CA LEU A 111 -6.56 8.98 -1.09
C LEU A 111 -5.87 9.96 -2.04
N TYR A 112 -5.33 9.49 -3.18
CA TYR A 112 -4.60 10.37 -4.09
C TYR A 112 -5.53 11.37 -4.78
N LYS A 113 -6.78 10.98 -5.07
CA LYS A 113 -7.80 11.91 -5.55
C LYS A 113 -8.09 13.03 -4.54
N ALA A 114 -8.09 12.72 -3.25
CA ALA A 114 -8.27 13.73 -2.20
C ALA A 114 -7.00 14.57 -2.01
N LEU A 115 -5.81 13.96 -2.05
CA LEU A 115 -4.52 14.63 -1.91
C LEU A 115 -4.16 15.55 -3.07
N GLU A 116 -4.80 15.43 -4.26
CA GLU A 116 -4.67 16.44 -5.33
C GLU A 116 -5.03 17.86 -4.86
N ARG A 117 -5.83 17.95 -3.78
CA ARG A 117 -6.27 19.21 -3.17
C ARG A 117 -5.50 19.56 -1.89
N SER A 118 -4.40 18.87 -1.62
CA SER A 118 -3.57 19.16 -0.45
C SER A 118 -3.07 20.60 -0.48
N SER A 119 -3.00 21.24 0.69
CA SER A 119 -2.34 22.54 0.86
C SER A 119 -0.81 22.45 0.74
N ASP A 120 -0.24 21.26 0.82
CA ASP A 120 1.17 20.99 0.50
C ASP A 120 1.32 20.71 -1.01
N GLU A 121 1.97 21.64 -1.73
CA GLU A 121 2.11 21.57 -3.19
C GLU A 121 2.87 20.31 -3.65
N GLN A 122 3.85 19.86 -2.88
CA GLN A 122 4.65 18.69 -3.24
C GLN A 122 3.83 17.40 -3.12
N LEU A 123 3.02 17.30 -2.07
CA LEU A 123 2.10 16.18 -1.87
C LEU A 123 0.99 16.18 -2.93
N ALA A 124 0.44 17.34 -3.27
CA ALA A 124 -0.55 17.47 -4.34
C ALA A 124 0.02 17.05 -5.72
N ALA A 125 1.24 17.46 -6.04
CA ALA A 125 1.92 17.08 -7.28
C ALA A 125 2.22 15.57 -7.33
N PHE A 126 2.68 14.99 -6.23
CA PHE A 126 2.86 13.54 -6.08
C PHE A 126 1.55 12.79 -6.33
N ALA A 127 0.48 13.20 -5.67
CA ALA A 127 -0.84 12.58 -5.80
C ALA A 127 -1.36 12.65 -7.25
N THR A 128 -1.27 13.81 -7.89
CA THR A 128 -1.70 14.03 -9.28
C THR A 128 -0.96 13.12 -10.26
N LYS A 129 0.34 12.91 -10.05
CA LYS A 129 1.13 12.00 -10.89
C LYS A 129 0.71 10.55 -10.64
N SER A 130 0.74 10.12 -9.39
CA SER A 130 0.51 8.73 -8.98
C SER A 130 -0.92 8.27 -9.24
N LEU A 131 -1.89 9.19 -9.20
CA LEU A 131 -3.31 8.88 -9.48
C LEU A 131 -3.52 8.28 -10.88
N LYS A 132 -2.70 8.63 -11.87
CA LYS A 132 -2.79 8.07 -13.24
C LYS A 132 -2.44 6.57 -13.23
N GLU A 133 -1.40 6.20 -12.49
CA GLU A 133 -0.94 4.83 -12.30
C GLU A 133 -1.96 4.03 -11.49
N VAL A 134 -2.40 4.57 -10.35
CA VAL A 134 -3.36 3.91 -9.45
C VAL A 134 -4.73 3.66 -10.08
N LYS A 135 -5.18 4.50 -11.01
CA LYS A 135 -6.38 4.22 -11.82
C LYS A 135 -6.24 2.94 -12.64
N TYR A 136 -5.04 2.64 -13.12
CA TYR A 136 -4.76 1.38 -13.80
C TYR A 136 -4.72 0.23 -12.78
N HIS A 137 -4.04 0.40 -11.64
CA HIS A 137 -3.96 -0.62 -10.60
C HIS A 137 -5.36 -1.04 -10.12
N TRP A 138 -6.22 -0.08 -9.83
CA TRP A 138 -7.62 -0.34 -9.47
C TRP A 138 -8.37 -1.09 -10.57
N ARG A 139 -8.31 -0.60 -11.79
CA ARG A 139 -9.00 -1.23 -12.92
C ARG A 139 -8.52 -2.66 -13.17
N HIS A 140 -7.23 -2.91 -13.04
CA HIS A 140 -6.65 -4.23 -13.21
C HIS A 140 -7.14 -5.19 -12.11
N ALA A 141 -6.95 -4.81 -10.85
CA ALA A 141 -7.30 -5.65 -9.71
C ALA A 141 -8.81 -5.91 -9.60
N SER A 142 -9.64 -4.88 -9.73
CA SER A 142 -11.09 -5.01 -9.62
C SER A 142 -11.69 -5.89 -10.73
N ARG A 143 -11.19 -5.78 -11.97
CA ARG A 143 -11.65 -6.67 -13.06
C ARG A 143 -11.25 -8.13 -12.85
N TRP A 144 -10.07 -8.38 -12.27
CA TRP A 144 -9.70 -9.73 -11.89
C TRP A 144 -10.53 -10.26 -10.73
N LEU A 145 -10.84 -9.40 -9.75
CA LEU A 145 -11.72 -9.78 -8.65
C LEU A 145 -13.08 -10.25 -9.17
N VAL A 146 -13.72 -9.48 -10.07
CA VAL A 146 -14.99 -9.86 -10.70
C VAL A 146 -14.86 -11.15 -11.49
N ARG A 147 -13.84 -11.26 -12.35
CA ARG A 147 -13.64 -12.46 -13.16
C ARG A 147 -13.44 -13.74 -12.34
N LEU A 148 -12.75 -13.64 -11.21
CA LEU A 148 -12.51 -14.78 -10.33
C LEU A 148 -13.71 -15.06 -9.44
N GLY A 149 -14.41 -14.03 -8.95
CA GLY A 149 -15.58 -14.14 -8.09
C GLY A 149 -16.80 -14.70 -8.81
N ASP A 150 -17.08 -14.22 -10.03
CA ASP A 150 -18.17 -14.71 -10.91
C ASP A 150 -17.68 -15.80 -11.87
N GLY A 151 -16.60 -16.48 -11.53
CA GLY A 151 -15.97 -17.50 -12.38
C GLY A 151 -16.44 -18.92 -12.04
N THR A 152 -15.46 -19.79 -11.76
CA THR A 152 -15.74 -21.16 -11.31
C THR A 152 -15.98 -21.22 -9.80
N GLU A 153 -16.61 -22.27 -9.32
CA GLU A 153 -16.81 -22.52 -7.89
C GLU A 153 -15.47 -22.50 -7.12
N GLU A 154 -14.42 -23.03 -7.69
CA GLU A 154 -13.06 -23.03 -7.12
C GLU A 154 -12.49 -21.60 -7.03
N SER A 155 -12.57 -20.81 -8.11
CA SER A 155 -12.05 -19.44 -8.10
C SER A 155 -12.83 -18.54 -7.15
N HIS A 156 -14.16 -18.67 -7.13
CA HIS A 156 -15.05 -17.95 -6.20
C HIS A 156 -14.65 -18.24 -4.75
N LYS A 157 -14.52 -19.53 -4.40
CA LYS A 157 -14.13 -19.94 -3.04
C LYS A 157 -12.79 -19.34 -2.63
N ARG A 158 -11.76 -19.38 -3.49
CA ARG A 158 -10.43 -18.82 -3.19
C ARG A 158 -10.48 -17.32 -2.95
N VAL A 159 -11.24 -16.60 -3.75
CA VAL A 159 -11.40 -15.15 -3.57
C VAL A 159 -12.17 -14.83 -2.29
N GLN A 160 -13.26 -15.57 -2.00
CA GLN A 160 -14.03 -15.37 -0.78
C GLN A 160 -13.18 -15.68 0.46
N ASP A 161 -12.49 -16.82 0.49
CA ASP A 161 -11.59 -17.18 1.60
C ASP A 161 -10.50 -16.10 1.81
N SER A 162 -10.01 -15.50 0.73
CA SER A 162 -9.03 -14.43 0.80
C SER A 162 -9.62 -13.12 1.31
N LEU A 163 -10.84 -12.79 0.90
CA LEU A 163 -11.56 -11.62 1.39
C LEU A 163 -11.83 -11.73 2.89
N ASP A 164 -12.26 -12.90 3.36
CA ASP A 164 -12.51 -13.16 4.78
C ASP A 164 -11.27 -12.94 5.65
N ILE A 165 -10.09 -13.21 5.12
CA ILE A 165 -8.81 -12.98 5.80
C ILE A 165 -8.40 -11.51 5.72
N LEU A 166 -8.43 -10.92 4.52
CA LEU A 166 -7.80 -9.62 4.27
C LEU A 166 -8.69 -8.43 4.66
N TRP A 167 -9.98 -8.62 4.80
CA TRP A 167 -10.93 -7.55 5.06
C TRP A 167 -10.63 -6.75 6.34
N SER A 168 -10.14 -7.42 7.37
CA SER A 168 -9.80 -6.80 8.66
C SER A 168 -8.57 -5.89 8.63
N PHE A 169 -7.72 -5.98 7.59
CA PHE A 169 -6.55 -5.12 7.45
C PHE A 169 -6.90 -3.71 6.98
N ARG A 170 -8.07 -3.48 6.39
CA ARG A 170 -8.49 -2.16 5.87
C ARG A 170 -8.58 -1.07 6.94
N TYR A 171 -8.78 -1.44 8.20
CA TYR A 171 -8.95 -0.46 9.28
C TYR A 171 -7.75 0.44 9.45
N GLU A 172 -6.55 -0.07 9.19
CA GLU A 172 -5.30 0.65 9.30
C GLU A 172 -5.17 1.81 8.30
N PHE A 173 -5.89 1.75 7.19
CA PHE A 173 -5.95 2.84 6.20
C PHE A 173 -6.57 4.12 6.76
N PHE A 174 -7.45 3.99 7.74
CA PHE A 174 -8.27 5.07 8.28
C PHE A 174 -7.93 5.41 9.72
N GLU A 175 -6.81 4.91 10.23
CA GLU A 175 -6.35 5.28 11.57
C GLU A 175 -6.04 6.78 11.66
N VAL A 176 -6.67 7.44 12.64
CA VAL A 176 -6.43 8.85 12.94
C VAL A 176 -5.53 8.92 14.18
N ASP A 177 -4.25 9.09 13.94
CA ASP A 177 -3.25 9.27 14.97
C ASP A 177 -2.77 10.74 15.07
N GLU A 178 -1.69 10.97 15.82
CA GLU A 178 -1.11 12.30 16.00
C GLU A 178 -0.63 12.91 14.68
N VAL A 179 -0.08 12.08 13.76
CA VAL A 179 0.41 12.52 12.44
C VAL A 179 -0.75 13.05 11.60
N VAL A 180 -1.80 12.25 11.44
CA VAL A 180 -2.98 12.61 10.67
C VAL A 180 -3.68 13.83 11.30
N THR A 181 -3.86 13.82 12.62
CA THR A 181 -4.50 14.92 13.35
C THR A 181 -3.76 16.25 13.14
N GLU A 182 -2.41 16.24 13.15
CA GLU A 182 -1.62 17.45 12.92
C GLU A 182 -1.78 17.98 11.51
N LEU A 183 -1.70 17.10 10.51
CA LEU A 183 -1.77 17.48 9.08
C LEU A 183 -3.18 17.87 8.63
N GLN A 184 -4.23 17.37 9.27
CA GLN A 184 -5.61 17.79 9.00
C GLN A 184 -5.87 19.25 9.43
N LYS A 185 -5.21 19.77 10.48
CA LYS A 185 -5.37 21.16 10.92
C LYS A 185 -5.11 22.19 9.84
N THR A 186 -4.23 21.85 8.90
CA THR A 186 -3.80 22.73 7.81
C THR A 186 -4.24 22.22 6.43
N SER A 187 -5.15 21.24 6.38
CA SER A 187 -5.68 20.66 5.13
C SER A 187 -4.60 20.04 4.23
N ILE A 188 -3.50 19.56 4.81
CA ILE A 188 -2.47 18.81 4.09
C ILE A 188 -2.99 17.41 3.74
N VAL A 189 -3.70 16.75 4.67
CA VAL A 189 -4.34 15.45 4.44
C VAL A 189 -5.86 15.56 4.56
N PRO A 190 -6.63 14.72 3.85
CA PRO A 190 -8.09 14.74 3.89
C PRO A 190 -8.63 14.25 5.24
N ASP A 191 -9.92 14.50 5.46
CA ASP A 191 -10.67 13.84 6.52
C ASP A 191 -10.84 12.35 6.18
N LEU A 192 -10.23 11.49 6.99
CA LEU A 192 -10.23 10.04 6.77
C LEU A 192 -11.59 9.40 7.01
N SER A 193 -12.50 10.02 7.78
CA SER A 193 -13.84 9.46 8.00
C SER A 193 -14.70 9.52 6.73
N ASN A 194 -14.61 10.62 5.98
CA ASN A 194 -15.26 10.75 4.68
C ASN A 194 -14.63 9.78 3.66
N LEU A 195 -13.29 9.67 3.68
CA LEU A 195 -12.58 8.76 2.80
C LEU A 195 -12.95 7.29 3.05
N GLN A 196 -13.16 6.91 4.31
CA GLN A 196 -13.60 5.56 4.69
C GLN A 196 -14.99 5.24 4.12
N SER A 197 -15.93 6.17 4.22
CA SER A 197 -17.28 5.98 3.67
C SER A 197 -17.27 5.79 2.16
N ASP A 198 -16.49 6.61 1.44
CA ASP A 198 -16.32 6.48 -0.01
C ASP A 198 -15.63 5.16 -0.40
N TYR A 199 -14.64 4.73 0.40
CA TYR A 199 -13.93 3.47 0.20
C TYR A 199 -14.87 2.27 0.37
N GLU A 200 -15.64 2.24 1.46
CA GLU A 200 -16.58 1.16 1.72
C GLU A 200 -17.63 1.06 0.61
N ALA A 201 -18.16 2.19 0.13
CA ALA A 201 -19.09 2.21 -0.99
C ALA A 201 -18.47 1.67 -2.29
N LEU A 202 -17.24 2.12 -2.63
CA LEU A 202 -16.52 1.68 -3.83
C LEU A 202 -16.20 0.18 -3.79
N VAL A 203 -15.77 -0.33 -2.64
CA VAL A 203 -15.43 -1.75 -2.48
C VAL A 203 -16.69 -2.61 -2.50
N LEU A 204 -17.78 -2.18 -1.84
CA LEU A 204 -19.04 -2.90 -1.87
C LEU A 204 -19.59 -3.08 -3.28
N GLU A 205 -19.55 -2.03 -4.11
CA GLU A 205 -20.00 -2.08 -5.51
C GLU A 205 -19.25 -3.20 -6.28
N ILE A 206 -17.93 -3.27 -6.14
CA ILE A 206 -17.15 -4.28 -6.87
C ILE A 206 -17.30 -5.70 -6.28
N LEU A 207 -17.55 -5.83 -4.97
CA LEU A 207 -17.82 -7.13 -4.35
C LEU A 207 -19.19 -7.69 -4.79
N GLU A 208 -20.21 -6.83 -4.93
CA GLU A 208 -21.52 -7.22 -5.47
C GLU A 208 -21.39 -7.69 -6.92
N GLU A 209 -20.63 -6.97 -7.78
CA GLU A 209 -20.36 -7.38 -9.17
C GLU A 209 -19.61 -8.72 -9.20
N ALA A 210 -18.70 -8.96 -8.25
CA ALA A 210 -17.94 -10.20 -8.11
C ALA A 210 -18.72 -11.33 -7.42
N THR A 211 -19.99 -11.14 -7.05
CA THR A 211 -20.83 -12.11 -6.32
C THR A 211 -20.27 -12.53 -4.96
N LEU A 212 -19.44 -11.68 -4.36
CA LEU A 212 -18.78 -11.91 -3.07
C LEU A 212 -19.59 -11.31 -1.91
N VAL A 213 -19.43 -11.89 -0.73
CA VAL A 213 -20.12 -11.47 0.47
C VAL A 213 -19.11 -10.93 1.49
N LEU A 214 -19.43 -9.80 2.12
CA LEU A 214 -18.61 -9.31 3.22
C LEU A 214 -18.57 -10.31 4.38
N PRO A 215 -17.43 -10.45 5.07
CA PRO A 215 -17.33 -11.29 6.24
C PRO A 215 -18.37 -10.92 7.30
N GLU A 216 -19.17 -11.89 7.75
CA GLU A 216 -20.23 -11.68 8.76
C GLU A 216 -19.67 -11.23 10.11
N LYS A 217 -18.46 -11.66 10.43
CA LYS A 217 -17.78 -11.31 11.68
C LYS A 217 -16.64 -10.34 11.40
N GLU A 218 -16.70 -9.18 12.01
CA GLU A 218 -15.50 -8.37 12.13
C GLU A 218 -14.48 -9.17 12.93
N GLY A 219 -13.42 -9.61 12.23
CA GLY A 219 -12.29 -10.27 12.85
C GLY A 219 -11.49 -9.31 13.72
N PHE A 220 -10.23 -9.63 13.92
CA PHE A 220 -9.30 -8.70 14.54
C PHE A 220 -9.14 -7.46 13.63
N LYS A 221 -8.92 -6.28 14.23
CA LYS A 221 -8.61 -5.07 13.46
C LYS A 221 -7.10 -4.89 13.44
N ALA A 222 -6.48 -4.97 12.25
CA ALA A 222 -5.07 -4.69 12.11
C ALA A 222 -4.78 -3.23 12.51
N THR A 223 -3.76 -3.02 13.31
CA THR A 223 -3.33 -1.71 13.80
C THR A 223 -1.87 -1.78 14.24
N GLY A 224 -1.18 -0.66 14.19
CA GLY A 224 0.19 -0.53 14.72
C GLY A 224 1.30 -0.42 13.69
N GLY A 225 1.09 -0.78 12.42
CA GLY A 225 2.10 -0.62 11.36
C GLY A 225 2.53 0.84 11.22
N ARG A 226 1.60 1.78 11.40
CA ARG A 226 1.88 3.22 11.33
C ARG A 226 2.80 3.75 12.44
N ILE A 227 3.03 2.97 13.48
CA ILE A 227 3.92 3.30 14.60
C ILE A 227 5.07 2.29 14.78
N GLY A 228 5.30 1.42 13.80
CA GLY A 228 6.44 0.50 13.75
C GLY A 228 6.22 -0.85 14.45
N HIS A 229 4.96 -1.23 14.65
CA HIS A 229 4.59 -2.60 15.06
C HIS A 229 4.16 -3.37 13.81
N HIS A 230 4.95 -4.32 13.39
CA HIS A 230 4.78 -5.02 12.13
C HIS A 230 4.51 -6.51 12.32
N SER A 231 4.07 -7.15 11.24
CA SER A 231 3.97 -8.60 11.17
C SER A 231 5.36 -9.23 11.01
N GLU A 232 5.48 -10.53 11.33
CA GLU A 232 6.72 -11.29 11.05
C GLU A 232 7.13 -11.24 9.58
N TYR A 233 6.17 -11.04 8.68
CA TYR A 233 6.39 -10.99 7.25
C TYR A 233 7.24 -9.81 6.79
N LEU A 234 7.16 -8.66 7.48
CA LEU A 234 8.03 -7.53 7.17
C LEU A 234 9.49 -7.88 7.42
N GLY A 235 9.80 -8.51 8.56
CA GLY A 235 11.16 -8.97 8.88
C GLY A 235 11.73 -9.89 7.80
N HIS A 236 10.93 -10.80 7.25
CA HIS A 236 11.32 -11.67 6.15
C HIS A 236 11.65 -10.87 4.88
N ILE A 237 10.77 -9.96 4.45
CA ILE A 237 11.01 -9.10 3.27
C ILE A 237 12.31 -8.31 3.47
N LEU A 238 12.47 -7.64 4.62
CA LEU A 238 13.65 -6.82 4.90
C LEU A 238 14.94 -7.64 4.91
N SER A 239 14.91 -8.88 5.42
CA SER A 239 16.07 -9.75 5.45
C SER A 239 16.56 -10.10 4.05
N GLU A 240 15.70 -10.16 3.05
CA GLU A 240 16.05 -10.45 1.66
C GLU A 240 16.63 -9.21 0.96
N PHE A 241 15.85 -8.13 0.83
CA PHE A 241 16.30 -7.01 0.01
C PHE A 241 17.35 -6.12 0.66
N GLN A 242 17.45 -6.08 2.00
CA GLN A 242 18.49 -5.33 2.71
C GLN A 242 19.80 -6.11 2.88
N TYR A 243 19.79 -7.43 2.60
CA TYR A 243 20.94 -8.29 2.88
C TYR A 243 22.24 -7.80 2.26
N LEU A 244 22.25 -7.52 0.95
CA LEU A 244 23.47 -7.12 0.23
C LEU A 244 24.03 -5.81 0.76
N VAL A 245 23.19 -4.81 1.00
CA VAL A 245 23.62 -3.51 1.52
C VAL A 245 24.19 -3.62 2.93
N ARG A 246 23.61 -4.48 3.76
CA ARG A 246 24.09 -4.73 5.14
C ARG A 246 25.38 -5.54 5.15
N ALA A 247 25.48 -6.57 4.30
CA ALA A 247 26.65 -7.43 4.22
C ALA A 247 27.87 -6.73 3.58
N TYR A 248 27.62 -5.81 2.66
CA TYR A 248 28.65 -5.10 1.89
C TYR A 248 28.43 -3.57 1.90
N PRO A 249 28.50 -2.91 3.07
CA PRO A 249 28.09 -1.50 3.23
C PRO A 249 28.91 -0.49 2.44
N ASN A 250 30.10 -0.87 2.00
CA ASN A 250 31.02 0.00 1.23
C ASN A 250 30.99 -0.29 -0.29
N SER A 251 30.14 -1.21 -0.74
CA SER A 251 30.02 -1.52 -2.17
C SER A 251 29.29 -0.40 -2.89
N LYS A 252 29.69 -0.17 -4.15
CA LYS A 252 28.96 0.72 -5.07
C LYS A 252 28.17 -0.16 -6.03
N TRP A 253 26.91 0.14 -6.16
CA TRP A 253 25.94 -0.59 -6.98
C TRP A 253 25.59 0.21 -8.24
#